data_c1ec75ca9c323c8baeda8c56dfdd74ae
#
_entry.id   c1ec75ca9c323c8baeda8c56dfdd74ae
#
_cell.length_a   1.000
_cell.length_b   1.000
_cell.length_c   1.000
_cell.angle_alpha   90.00
_cell.angle_beta   90.00
_cell.angle_gamma   90.00
#
_symmetry.space_group_name_H-M   'P 1'
#
loop_
_entity.id
_entity.type
_entity.pdbx_description
1 polymer ?
#
loop_
_entity_poly.entity_id
_entity_poly.type
_entity_poly.pdbx_seq_one_letter_code
_entity_poly.pdbx_strand_id
1 'polypeptide(L)'
;LGTMVTRYYVESLGGDKHVERLILMGGPHKGAVKGLVSMLVAPEILPFGIMGERLRKILLTFPSSYQILPDYSVGTDQYGVKINFLEESDWLNPENLPLLKLGQDFRNELKPSAAIPYVSIFGYGIKTISSVSIRRDAAGKTESVDYLRENIGDGSVLEQSAFLHGSEIHPVHQHHGSLFVDNDVKMRLKVELTRPY
;
A
#
# COMPACT_ATOMS: atom_id res chain seq x y z
N LEU A 1 4.71 5.36 -1.59
CA LEU A 1 5.20 4.91 -2.90
C LEU A 1 6.74 4.88 -2.95
N GLY A 2 7.47 5.88 -2.43
CA GLY A 2 8.94 5.94 -2.48
C GLY A 2 9.64 4.66 -1.99
N THR A 3 9.15 4.05 -0.93
CA THR A 3 9.69 2.76 -0.42
C THR A 3 9.59 1.62 -1.44
N MET A 4 8.56 1.61 -2.28
CA MET A 4 8.40 0.62 -3.34
C MET A 4 9.36 0.88 -4.50
N VAL A 5 9.58 2.16 -4.85
CA VAL A 5 10.55 2.57 -5.88
C VAL A 5 11.98 2.19 -5.47
N THR A 6 12.36 2.48 -4.22
CA THR A 6 13.71 2.13 -3.73
C THR A 6 13.91 0.63 -3.61
N ARG A 7 12.89 -0.12 -3.19
CA ARG A 7 12.93 -1.58 -3.23
C ARG A 7 13.13 -2.11 -4.64
N TYR A 8 12.35 -1.62 -5.60
CA TYR A 8 12.46 -2.02 -7.00
C TYR A 8 13.87 -1.77 -7.55
N TYR A 9 14.44 -0.60 -7.26
CA TYR A 9 15.82 -0.30 -7.64
C TYR A 9 16.81 -1.30 -7.05
N VAL A 10 16.72 -1.58 -5.77
CA VAL A 10 17.64 -2.49 -5.06
C VAL A 10 17.42 -3.94 -5.45
N GLU A 11 16.15 -4.39 -5.50
CA GLU A 11 15.80 -5.79 -5.65
C GLU A 11 15.81 -6.27 -7.11
N SER A 12 15.55 -5.37 -8.09
CA SER A 12 15.33 -5.75 -9.48
C SER A 12 16.28 -5.08 -10.47
N LEU A 13 16.83 -3.91 -10.13
CA LEU A 13 17.72 -3.15 -11.02
C LEU A 13 19.19 -3.20 -10.63
N GLY A 14 19.59 -4.05 -9.67
CA GLY A 14 20.96 -4.21 -9.23
C GLY A 14 21.50 -3.07 -8.37
N GLY A 15 20.61 -2.29 -7.74
CA GLY A 15 20.95 -1.22 -6.81
C GLY A 15 21.59 -1.69 -5.52
N ASP A 16 21.48 -2.98 -5.18
CA ASP A 16 22.18 -3.66 -4.08
C ASP A 16 23.70 -3.50 -4.12
N LYS A 17 24.27 -3.26 -5.31
CA LYS A 17 25.71 -2.98 -5.50
C LYS A 17 26.13 -1.56 -5.09
N HIS A 18 25.16 -0.67 -4.90
CA HIS A 18 25.38 0.75 -4.63
C HIS A 18 24.74 1.21 -3.32
N VAL A 19 23.99 0.34 -2.65
CA VAL A 19 23.26 0.63 -1.42
C VAL A 19 23.70 -0.38 -0.36
N GLU A 20 24.24 0.10 0.74
CA GLU A 20 24.73 -0.74 1.83
C GLU A 20 23.62 -1.15 2.81
N ARG A 21 22.58 -0.32 2.94
CA ARG A 21 21.43 -0.56 3.81
C ARG A 21 20.22 0.21 3.30
N LEU A 22 19.01 -0.33 3.45
CA LEU A 22 17.77 0.32 3.06
C LEU A 22 16.87 0.53 4.27
N ILE A 23 16.60 1.80 4.59
CA ILE A 23 15.68 2.18 5.67
C ILE A 23 14.35 2.59 5.05
N LEU A 24 13.32 1.81 5.30
CA LEU A 24 11.98 1.95 4.71
C LEU A 24 11.02 2.46 5.77
N MET A 25 10.43 3.64 5.56
CA MET A 25 9.51 4.25 6.50
C MET A 25 8.09 4.28 5.93
N GLY A 26 7.13 3.65 6.64
CA GLY A 26 5.72 3.59 6.27
C GLY A 26 5.44 2.88 4.94
N GLY A 27 6.25 1.87 4.58
CA GLY A 27 6.16 1.20 3.28
C GLY A 27 4.95 0.28 3.16
N PRO A 28 4.11 0.42 2.09
CA PRO A 28 3.03 -0.53 1.81
C PRO A 28 3.57 -1.75 1.05
N HIS A 29 4.38 -2.59 1.72
CA HIS A 29 5.10 -3.70 1.07
C HIS A 29 4.16 -4.77 0.48
N LYS A 30 2.97 -4.94 1.05
CA LYS A 30 1.90 -5.79 0.51
C LYS A 30 0.72 -4.99 -0.05
N GLY A 31 0.91 -3.68 -0.31
CA GLY A 31 -0.11 -2.78 -0.82
C GLY A 31 -0.87 -2.00 0.25
N ALA A 32 -1.73 -1.08 -0.19
CA ALA A 32 -2.47 -0.18 0.67
C ALA A 32 -3.98 -0.25 0.37
N VAL A 33 -4.78 -0.75 1.32
CA VAL A 33 -6.24 -0.83 1.19
C VAL A 33 -6.87 0.55 1.00
N LYS A 34 -6.31 1.58 1.64
CA LYS A 34 -6.74 2.97 1.45
C LYS A 34 -6.58 3.45 0.00
N GLY A 35 -5.51 3.03 -0.68
CA GLY A 35 -5.30 3.31 -2.10
C GLY A 35 -6.36 2.65 -2.97
N LEU A 36 -6.66 1.37 -2.73
CA LEU A 36 -7.73 0.65 -3.38
C LEU A 36 -9.09 1.34 -3.19
N VAL A 37 -9.45 1.70 -1.95
CA VAL A 37 -10.72 2.39 -1.67
C VAL A 37 -10.81 3.71 -2.44
N SER A 38 -9.72 4.45 -2.58
CA SER A 38 -9.71 5.69 -3.38
C SER A 38 -9.91 5.47 -4.89
N MET A 39 -9.68 4.26 -5.38
CA MET A 39 -9.95 3.86 -6.77
C MET A 39 -11.39 3.34 -6.95
N LEU A 40 -11.98 2.74 -5.92
CA LEU A 40 -13.35 2.21 -5.95
C LEU A 40 -14.39 3.29 -5.70
N VAL A 41 -14.15 4.16 -4.74
CA VAL A 41 -15.05 5.26 -4.35
C VAL A 41 -14.34 6.60 -4.41
N ALA A 42 -15.07 7.66 -4.69
CA ALA A 42 -14.52 9.01 -4.73
C ALA A 42 -13.93 9.39 -3.36
N PRO A 43 -12.63 9.71 -3.25
CA PRO A 43 -12.04 10.08 -1.97
C PRO A 43 -12.59 11.42 -1.47
N GLU A 44 -13.01 11.46 -0.21
CA GLU A 44 -13.43 12.68 0.48
C GLU A 44 -12.21 13.48 0.96
N ILE A 45 -11.53 14.16 0.04
CA ILE A 45 -10.34 14.97 0.37
C ILE A 45 -10.71 16.41 0.72
N LEU A 46 -11.75 16.93 0.07
CA LEU A 46 -12.27 18.28 0.32
C LEU A 46 -13.66 18.21 0.99
N PRO A 47 -14.01 19.25 1.77
CA PRO A 47 -15.35 19.35 2.34
C PRO A 47 -16.44 19.15 1.28
N PHE A 48 -17.50 18.44 1.65
CA PHE A 48 -18.65 18.13 0.78
C PHE A 48 -18.33 17.24 -0.45
N GLY A 49 -17.23 16.46 -0.43
CA GLY A 49 -16.87 15.56 -1.53
C GLY A 49 -16.47 16.28 -2.84
N ILE A 50 -16.21 17.59 -2.78
CA ILE A 50 -15.84 18.38 -3.95
C ILE A 50 -14.59 17.77 -4.62
N MET A 51 -14.69 17.58 -5.95
CA MET A 51 -13.64 17.00 -6.80
C MET A 51 -13.26 15.51 -6.51
N GLY A 52 -13.91 14.82 -5.58
CA GLY A 52 -13.57 13.44 -5.26
C GLY A 52 -13.64 12.51 -6.48
N GLU A 53 -14.75 12.56 -7.23
CA GLU A 53 -14.91 11.74 -8.45
C GLU A 53 -13.92 12.11 -9.55
N ARG A 54 -13.56 13.39 -9.69
CA ARG A 54 -12.53 13.82 -10.64
C ARG A 54 -11.15 13.28 -10.25
N LEU A 55 -10.83 13.31 -8.96
CA LEU A 55 -9.60 12.75 -8.45
C LEU A 55 -9.55 11.23 -8.63
N ARG A 56 -10.66 10.51 -8.37
CA ARG A 56 -10.76 9.08 -8.61
C ARG A 56 -10.44 8.74 -10.08
N LYS A 57 -11.04 9.48 -11.02
CA LYS A 57 -10.74 9.29 -12.46
C LYS A 57 -9.27 9.49 -12.77
N ILE A 58 -8.61 10.47 -12.15
CA ILE A 58 -7.18 10.71 -12.30
C ILE A 58 -6.38 9.55 -11.72
N LEU A 59 -6.70 9.07 -10.51
CA LEU A 59 -6.02 7.94 -9.88
C LEU A 59 -6.05 6.67 -10.75
N LEU A 60 -7.18 6.43 -11.43
CA LEU A 60 -7.32 5.29 -12.34
C LEU A 60 -6.43 5.36 -13.59
N THR A 61 -5.83 6.51 -13.91
CA THR A 61 -4.89 6.65 -15.04
C THR A 61 -3.43 6.47 -14.66
N PHE A 62 -3.09 6.38 -13.36
CA PHE A 62 -1.71 6.24 -12.92
C PHE A 62 -1.30 4.77 -12.71
N PRO A 63 -0.25 4.27 -13.38
CA PRO A 63 0.30 2.94 -13.13
C PRO A 63 0.61 2.69 -11.64
N SER A 64 1.12 3.72 -10.94
CA SER A 64 1.47 3.63 -9.52
C SER A 64 0.28 3.33 -8.61
N SER A 65 -0.95 3.68 -8.99
CA SER A 65 -2.16 3.33 -8.24
C SER A 65 -2.37 1.80 -8.21
N TYR A 66 -2.06 1.12 -9.31
CA TYR A 66 -2.16 -0.33 -9.41
C TYR A 66 -0.98 -1.05 -8.76
N GLN A 67 0.21 -0.44 -8.77
CA GLN A 67 1.42 -0.97 -8.13
C GLN A 67 1.31 -1.04 -6.59
N ILE A 68 0.45 -0.21 -6.00
CA ILE A 68 0.20 -0.22 -4.54
C ILE A 68 -1.09 -0.95 -4.15
N LEU A 69 -1.77 -1.65 -5.06
CA LEU A 69 -2.89 -2.51 -4.72
C LEU A 69 -2.46 -3.63 -3.76
N PRO A 70 -3.31 -4.04 -2.82
CA PRO A 70 -3.04 -5.19 -1.96
C PRO A 70 -2.84 -6.47 -2.79
N ASP A 71 -1.78 -7.24 -2.50
CA ASP A 71 -1.48 -8.54 -3.09
C ASP A 71 -2.10 -9.73 -2.33
N TYR A 72 -3.07 -9.43 -1.48
CA TYR A 72 -3.85 -10.38 -0.69
C TYR A 72 -5.32 -9.99 -0.70
N SER A 73 -6.19 -10.96 -0.41
CA SER A 73 -7.63 -10.71 -0.37
C SER A 73 -8.00 -9.79 0.78
N VAL A 74 -8.45 -8.58 0.44
CA VAL A 74 -8.92 -7.55 1.39
C VAL A 74 -10.41 -7.25 1.22
N GLY A 75 -11.04 -7.84 0.22
CA GLY A 75 -12.45 -7.63 -0.11
C GLY A 75 -13.29 -8.87 0.05
N THR A 76 -14.60 -8.64 0.18
CA THR A 76 -15.65 -9.65 0.07
C THR A 76 -16.81 -9.10 -0.74
N ASP A 77 -17.50 -9.98 -1.48
CA ASP A 77 -18.78 -9.63 -2.07
C ASP A 77 -19.95 -9.82 -1.08
N GLN A 78 -21.18 -9.57 -1.52
CA GLN A 78 -22.39 -9.74 -0.72
C GLN A 78 -22.68 -11.20 -0.30
N TYR A 79 -21.99 -12.17 -0.86
CA TYR A 79 -22.10 -13.59 -0.54
C TYR A 79 -20.94 -14.08 0.35
N GLY A 80 -20.01 -13.19 0.73
CA GLY A 80 -18.83 -13.52 1.53
C GLY A 80 -17.68 -14.12 0.72
N VAL A 81 -17.74 -14.10 -0.61
CA VAL A 81 -16.65 -14.55 -1.48
C VAL A 81 -15.51 -13.55 -1.39
N LYS A 82 -14.31 -14.05 -1.13
CA LYS A 82 -13.11 -13.21 -1.03
C LYS A 82 -12.69 -12.68 -2.41
N ILE A 83 -12.28 -11.41 -2.45
CA ILE A 83 -11.84 -10.71 -3.65
C ILE A 83 -10.37 -10.32 -3.49
N ASN A 84 -9.54 -10.70 -4.47
CA ASN A 84 -8.18 -10.18 -4.64
C ASN A 84 -8.18 -9.16 -5.79
N PHE A 85 -8.18 -7.88 -5.46
CA PHE A 85 -8.30 -6.79 -6.42
C PHE A 85 -7.10 -6.62 -7.35
N LEU A 86 -5.96 -7.23 -7.03
CA LEU A 86 -4.82 -7.25 -7.93
C LEU A 86 -4.95 -8.35 -9.00
N GLU A 87 -5.61 -9.45 -8.69
CA GLU A 87 -5.77 -10.60 -9.59
C GLU A 87 -7.07 -10.55 -10.38
N GLU A 88 -8.15 -10.07 -9.76
CA GLU A 88 -9.46 -9.96 -10.35
C GLU A 88 -9.63 -8.60 -11.06
N SER A 89 -10.29 -8.58 -12.20
CA SER A 89 -10.38 -7.39 -13.06
C SER A 89 -11.80 -6.85 -13.24
N ASP A 90 -12.80 -7.54 -12.75
CA ASP A 90 -14.22 -7.24 -12.95
C ASP A 90 -14.72 -5.95 -12.26
N TRP A 91 -13.89 -5.39 -11.37
CA TRP A 91 -14.12 -4.08 -10.73
C TRP A 91 -13.62 -2.88 -11.54
N LEU A 92 -12.93 -3.14 -12.67
CA LEU A 92 -12.32 -2.12 -13.54
C LEU A 92 -13.03 -2.01 -14.89
N ASN A 93 -12.95 -0.83 -15.48
CA ASN A 93 -13.28 -0.67 -16.89
C ASN A 93 -12.21 -1.34 -17.76
N PRO A 94 -12.58 -1.90 -18.94
CA PRO A 94 -11.64 -2.55 -19.84
C PRO A 94 -10.41 -1.71 -20.22
N GLU A 95 -10.58 -0.40 -20.34
CA GLU A 95 -9.50 0.56 -20.65
C GLU A 95 -8.37 0.60 -19.59
N ASN A 96 -8.67 0.18 -18.36
CA ASN A 96 -7.72 0.19 -17.25
C ASN A 96 -6.99 -1.15 -17.05
N LEU A 97 -7.38 -2.21 -17.75
CA LEU A 97 -6.76 -3.53 -17.63
C LEU A 97 -5.26 -3.56 -17.92
N PRO A 98 -4.74 -2.79 -18.91
CA PRO A 98 -3.28 -2.71 -19.13
C PRO A 98 -2.53 -2.16 -17.92
N LEU A 99 -3.14 -1.22 -17.15
CA LEU A 99 -2.53 -0.65 -15.96
C LEU A 99 -2.55 -1.63 -14.78
N LEU A 100 -3.62 -2.43 -14.65
CA LEU A 100 -3.67 -3.54 -13.68
C LEU A 100 -2.54 -4.54 -13.97
N LYS A 101 -2.33 -4.89 -15.24
CA LYS A 101 -1.23 -5.78 -15.65
C LYS A 101 0.14 -5.22 -15.25
N LEU A 102 0.38 -3.93 -15.46
CA LEU A 102 1.61 -3.27 -14.99
C LEU A 102 1.77 -3.33 -13.47
N GLY A 103 0.67 -3.24 -12.71
CA GLY A 103 0.68 -3.43 -11.26
C GLY A 103 1.08 -4.85 -10.86
N GLN A 104 0.50 -5.86 -11.52
CA GLN A 104 0.84 -7.28 -11.31
C GLN A 104 2.31 -7.56 -11.63
N ASP A 105 2.79 -7.09 -12.78
CA ASP A 105 4.18 -7.31 -13.23
C ASP A 105 5.16 -6.67 -12.25
N PHE A 106 4.92 -5.44 -11.82
CA PHE A 106 5.71 -4.77 -10.80
C PHE A 106 5.78 -5.56 -9.49
N ARG A 107 4.65 -6.13 -9.03
CA ARG A 107 4.61 -6.94 -7.81
C ARG A 107 5.39 -8.24 -7.94
N ASN A 108 5.32 -8.88 -9.10
CA ASN A 108 6.05 -10.12 -9.40
C ASN A 108 7.57 -9.90 -9.50
N GLU A 109 8.00 -8.70 -9.88
CA GLU A 109 9.42 -8.34 -9.96
C GLU A 109 10.03 -7.97 -8.61
N LEU A 110 9.22 -7.59 -7.59
CA LEU A 110 9.71 -7.34 -6.24
C LEU A 110 10.10 -8.66 -5.56
N LYS A 111 11.35 -8.76 -5.15
CA LYS A 111 11.89 -9.95 -4.48
C LYS A 111 11.84 -9.75 -2.96
N PRO A 112 11.50 -10.81 -2.19
CA PRO A 112 11.36 -10.72 -0.74
C PRO A 112 12.64 -10.37 0.02
N SER A 113 13.80 -10.61 -0.58
CA SER A 113 15.10 -10.38 0.06
C SER A 113 16.11 -9.86 -0.94
N ALA A 114 16.83 -8.82 -0.57
CA ALA A 114 18.03 -8.37 -1.25
C ALA A 114 19.27 -8.80 -0.45
N ALA A 115 20.43 -8.70 -1.08
CA ALA A 115 21.73 -9.00 -0.44
C ALA A 115 22.14 -7.96 0.63
N ILE A 116 21.34 -6.94 0.87
CA ILE A 116 21.59 -5.86 1.84
C ILE A 116 20.60 -5.88 3.00
N PRO A 117 20.97 -5.37 4.19
CA PRO A 117 20.07 -5.25 5.32
C PRO A 117 18.94 -4.26 5.06
N TYR A 118 17.72 -4.62 5.50
CA TYR A 118 16.55 -3.74 5.52
C TYR A 118 16.17 -3.39 6.95
N VAL A 119 15.71 -2.15 7.14
CA VAL A 119 15.06 -1.69 8.36
C VAL A 119 13.69 -1.15 7.97
N SER A 120 12.61 -1.71 8.54
CA SER A 120 11.23 -1.26 8.34
C SER A 120 10.75 -0.49 9.56
N ILE A 121 10.52 0.80 9.40
CA ILE A 121 9.92 1.69 10.43
C ILE A 121 8.47 1.94 10.02
N PHE A 122 7.50 1.66 10.90
CA PHE A 122 6.09 1.84 10.57
C PHE A 122 5.23 2.17 11.78
N GLY A 123 4.09 2.80 11.51
CA GLY A 123 3.11 3.11 12.54
C GLY A 123 2.14 1.96 12.80
N TYR A 124 1.70 1.81 14.05
CA TYR A 124 0.74 0.80 14.47
C TYR A 124 -0.34 1.36 15.39
N GLY A 125 -1.41 0.58 15.60
CA GLY A 125 -2.47 0.87 16.58
C GLY A 125 -3.39 2.03 16.19
N ILE A 126 -3.27 2.59 14.99
CA ILE A 126 -4.08 3.70 14.50
C ILE A 126 -5.20 3.18 13.60
N LYS A 127 -6.35 3.81 13.68
CA LYS A 127 -7.54 3.46 12.91
C LYS A 127 -7.28 3.55 11.39
N THR A 128 -7.19 2.40 10.73
CA THR A 128 -6.78 2.22 9.33
C THR A 128 -7.83 1.39 8.60
N ILE A 129 -8.08 1.67 7.31
CA ILE A 129 -8.98 0.85 6.48
C ILE A 129 -8.38 -0.54 6.33
N SER A 130 -9.11 -1.56 6.79
CA SER A 130 -8.63 -2.96 6.86
C SER A 130 -9.25 -3.87 5.81
N SER A 131 -10.49 -3.61 5.42
CA SER A 131 -11.21 -4.45 4.45
C SER A 131 -12.25 -3.65 3.68
N VAL A 132 -12.70 -4.24 2.55
CA VAL A 132 -13.69 -3.69 1.63
C VAL A 132 -14.81 -4.70 1.43
N SER A 133 -16.06 -4.23 1.41
CA SER A 133 -17.22 -5.05 1.01
C SER A 133 -17.83 -4.45 -0.24
N ILE A 134 -17.98 -5.27 -1.29
CA ILE A 134 -18.58 -4.86 -2.56
C ILE A 134 -19.96 -5.54 -2.70
N ARG A 135 -20.96 -4.75 -3.01
CA ARG A 135 -22.25 -5.26 -3.50
C ARG A 135 -22.30 -5.13 -5.02
N ARG A 136 -22.70 -6.20 -5.69
CA ARG A 136 -22.89 -6.23 -7.15
C ARG A 136 -24.34 -6.37 -7.49
N ASP A 137 -24.76 -5.73 -8.58
CA ASP A 137 -26.10 -5.87 -9.17
C ASP A 137 -26.24 -7.22 -9.91
N ALA A 138 -27.42 -7.46 -10.47
CA ALA A 138 -27.71 -8.69 -11.24
C ALA A 138 -26.86 -8.83 -12.52
N ALA A 139 -26.28 -7.75 -13.02
CA ALA A 139 -25.35 -7.74 -14.17
C ALA A 139 -23.88 -7.92 -13.75
N GLY A 140 -23.59 -8.09 -12.44
CA GLY A 140 -22.25 -8.23 -11.90
C GLY A 140 -21.50 -6.90 -11.70
N LYS A 141 -22.14 -5.75 -11.97
CA LYS A 141 -21.53 -4.43 -11.81
C LYS A 141 -21.56 -3.99 -10.35
N THR A 142 -20.49 -3.34 -9.88
CA THR A 142 -20.43 -2.77 -8.55
C THR A 142 -21.53 -1.71 -8.34
N GLU A 143 -22.42 -1.99 -7.39
CA GLU A 143 -23.53 -1.11 -6.99
C GLU A 143 -23.14 -0.23 -5.79
N SER A 144 -22.50 -0.81 -4.79
CA SER A 144 -22.00 -0.09 -3.61
C SER A 144 -20.70 -0.68 -3.08
N VAL A 145 -19.95 0.14 -2.39
CA VAL A 145 -18.69 -0.22 -1.74
C VAL A 145 -18.71 0.31 -0.31
N ASP A 146 -18.56 -0.59 0.65
CA ASP A 146 -18.38 -0.27 2.07
C ASP A 146 -16.99 -0.67 2.49
N TYR A 147 -16.46 -0.09 3.59
CA TYR A 147 -15.16 -0.45 4.13
C TYR A 147 -15.13 -0.40 5.65
N LEU A 148 -14.36 -1.32 6.24
CA LEU A 148 -14.12 -1.39 7.68
C LEU A 148 -12.83 -0.67 8.03
N ARG A 149 -12.78 -0.08 9.23
CA ARG A 149 -11.56 0.50 9.83
C ARG A 149 -11.30 -0.14 11.18
N GLU A 150 -10.05 -0.56 11.38
CA GLU A 150 -9.57 -1.19 12.61
C GLU A 150 -8.28 -0.53 13.10
N ASN A 151 -7.95 -0.68 14.39
CA ASN A 151 -6.75 -0.08 14.97
C ASN A 151 -5.52 -0.98 14.73
N ILE A 152 -5.22 -1.27 13.47
CA ILE A 152 -4.17 -2.20 13.02
C ILE A 152 -3.26 -1.62 11.92
N GLY A 153 -2.94 -0.34 12.01
CA GLY A 153 -2.07 0.34 11.06
C GLY A 153 -1.69 1.75 11.52
N ASP A 154 -1.29 2.59 10.56
CA ASP A 154 -0.84 3.96 10.79
C ASP A 154 -1.81 5.04 10.25
N GLY A 155 -3.05 4.66 9.91
CA GLY A 155 -4.06 5.51 9.28
C GLY A 155 -3.99 5.50 7.74
N SER A 156 -2.98 4.88 7.14
CA SER A 156 -2.81 4.75 5.70
C SER A 156 -2.42 3.35 5.26
N VAL A 157 -1.52 2.70 5.98
CA VAL A 157 -0.96 1.37 5.70
C VAL A 157 -1.23 0.46 6.89
N LEU A 158 -1.67 -0.76 6.62
CA LEU A 158 -1.86 -1.79 7.65
C LEU A 158 -0.50 -2.33 8.12
N GLU A 159 -0.39 -2.68 9.39
CA GLU A 159 0.82 -3.28 9.99
C GLU A 159 1.31 -4.48 9.18
N GLN A 160 0.40 -5.40 8.82
CA GLN A 160 0.73 -6.57 8.00
C GLN A 160 1.31 -6.24 6.62
N SER A 161 0.98 -5.06 6.07
CA SER A 161 1.52 -4.57 4.80
C SER A 161 2.83 -3.82 4.98
N ALA A 162 3.01 -3.16 6.10
CA ALA A 162 4.23 -2.44 6.43
C ALA A 162 5.37 -3.37 6.89
N PHE A 163 5.02 -4.56 7.36
CA PHE A 163 5.97 -5.59 7.73
C PHE A 163 6.62 -6.21 6.48
N LEU A 164 7.92 -6.04 6.33
CA LEU A 164 8.71 -6.69 5.30
C LEU A 164 9.48 -7.88 5.92
N HIS A 165 9.19 -9.08 5.44
CA HIS A 165 9.85 -10.28 5.94
C HIS A 165 11.38 -10.21 5.73
N GLY A 166 12.14 -10.57 6.76
CA GLY A 166 13.61 -10.52 6.74
C GLY A 166 14.19 -9.13 7.04
N SER A 167 13.36 -8.10 7.27
CA SER A 167 13.85 -6.80 7.74
C SER A 167 13.90 -6.72 9.26
N GLU A 168 14.80 -5.89 9.77
CA GLU A 168 14.74 -5.41 11.15
C GLU A 168 13.55 -4.47 11.28
N ILE A 169 12.67 -4.68 12.26
CA ILE A 169 11.42 -3.92 12.40
C ILE A 169 11.51 -2.92 13.55
N HIS A 170 10.92 -1.73 13.34
CA HIS A 170 10.79 -0.69 14.35
C HIS A 170 9.38 -0.09 14.31
N PRO A 171 8.40 -0.71 15.01
CA PRO A 171 7.03 -0.21 15.08
C PRO A 171 6.93 0.95 16.08
N VAL A 172 6.17 1.99 15.75
CA VAL A 172 5.89 3.14 16.62
C VAL A 172 4.39 3.45 16.63
N HIS A 173 3.85 3.88 17.77
CA HIS A 173 2.44 4.27 17.85
C HIS A 173 2.26 5.68 17.27
N GLN A 174 2.26 5.79 15.92
CA GLN A 174 2.24 7.07 15.22
C GLN A 174 1.49 6.99 13.89
N HIS A 175 0.87 8.11 13.49
CA HIS A 175 0.25 8.26 12.18
C HIS A 175 1.29 8.29 11.05
N HIS A 176 0.91 7.76 9.89
CA HIS A 176 1.73 7.69 8.67
C HIS A 176 2.42 9.00 8.33
N GLY A 177 1.65 10.09 8.27
CA GLY A 177 2.17 11.42 7.93
C GLY A 177 3.04 12.07 9.02
N SER A 178 3.11 11.49 10.21
CA SER A 178 3.86 12.01 11.35
C SER A 178 5.08 11.16 11.73
N LEU A 179 5.34 10.07 11.03
CA LEU A 179 6.49 9.20 11.30
C LEU A 179 7.81 9.98 11.30
N PHE A 180 8.01 10.89 10.34
CA PHE A 180 9.25 11.65 10.18
C PHE A 180 9.49 12.69 11.29
N VAL A 181 8.49 13.10 12.06
CA VAL A 181 8.61 14.04 13.19
C VAL A 181 8.69 13.33 14.53
N ASP A 182 8.40 12.03 14.59
CA ASP A 182 8.45 11.23 15.80
C ASP A 182 9.88 11.13 16.35
N ASN A 183 10.05 11.28 17.67
CA ASN A 183 11.37 11.30 18.29
C ASN A 183 12.02 9.92 18.37
N ASP A 184 11.22 8.86 18.53
CA ASP A 184 11.72 7.49 18.53
C ASP A 184 12.21 7.09 17.12
N VAL A 185 11.44 7.46 16.09
CA VAL A 185 11.86 7.30 14.69
C VAL A 185 13.15 8.05 14.40
N LYS A 186 13.27 9.31 14.84
CA LYS A 186 14.50 10.10 14.66
C LYS A 186 15.70 9.48 15.36
N MET A 187 15.50 8.94 16.57
CA MET A 187 16.56 8.25 17.30
C MET A 187 16.98 6.98 16.56
N ARG A 188 16.00 6.19 16.09
CA ARG A 188 16.29 5.00 15.28
C ARG A 188 17.06 5.35 14.01
N LEU A 189 16.63 6.36 13.27
CA LEU A 189 17.34 6.82 12.07
C LEU A 189 18.79 7.24 12.39
N LYS A 190 19.00 7.97 13.48
CA LYS A 190 20.34 8.35 13.91
C LYS A 190 21.22 7.12 14.15
N VAL A 191 20.72 6.12 14.86
CA VAL A 191 21.45 4.85 15.11
C VAL A 191 21.79 4.18 13.79
N GLU A 192 20.83 4.02 12.89
CA GLU A 192 21.04 3.34 11.61
C GLU A 192 22.01 4.06 10.69
N LEU A 193 21.99 5.40 10.69
CA LEU A 193 22.91 6.22 9.87
C LEU A 193 24.33 6.35 10.45
N THR A 194 24.52 6.03 11.73
CA THR A 194 25.84 6.10 12.40
C THR A 194 26.41 4.72 12.70
N ARG A 195 25.65 3.65 12.47
CA ARG A 195 26.10 2.26 12.71
C ARG A 195 27.20 1.91 11.70
N PRO A 196 28.37 1.44 12.15
CA PRO A 196 29.41 0.97 11.23
C PRO A 196 28.94 -0.27 10.46
N TYR A 197 29.48 -0.43 9.28
CA TYR A 197 29.23 -1.58 8.37
C TYR A 197 30.08 -2.76 8.74
#